data_40d6613c1d3611d6bce2078d6b5d65c3
#
_entry.id   40d6613c1d3611d6bce2078d6b5d65c3
#
_cell.length_a   1.000
_cell.length_b   1.000
_cell.length_c   1.000
_cell.angle_alpha   90.00
_cell.angle_beta   90.00
_cell.angle_gamma   90.00
#
_symmetry.space_group_name_H-M   'P 1'
#
loop_
_entity.id
_entity.type
_entity.pdbx_description
1 polymer ?
#
loop_
_entity_poly.entity_id
_entity_poly.type
_entity_poly.pdbx_seq_one_letter_code
_entity_poly.pdbx_strand_id
1 'polypeptide(L)'
;SIVVTYWDKNKNFEPIGIMTNFSELNLIIKKLKINGIDTLDNIISGRGVYKLTQTAHNEHPEIEDIQSRGHKNDVGTGVFGKLENIIFFKDKPNDGRKYTKVLGLLDKNREYFWVDTRYITHTPDYTKFKVVLPKANGTGLLEDKPSMMIGAPLVLEPFVAFTETFISIGAFDNEEEAHNALKYIKSKFARALLGVLKVTQDNPKDKWKLVPLQEFNSNSDINWTK
;
A
#
# COMPACT_ATOMS: atom_id res chain seq x y z
N SER A 1 26.53 -14.72 -11.29
CA SER A 1 25.55 -15.62 -10.61
C SER A 1 26.11 -17.01 -10.57
N ILE A 2 26.02 -17.68 -9.43
CA ILE A 2 26.44 -19.09 -9.27
C ILE A 2 25.17 -19.90 -9.14
N VAL A 3 25.08 -21.01 -9.90
CA VAL A 3 23.99 -21.99 -9.79
C VAL A 3 24.59 -23.28 -9.26
N VAL A 4 24.01 -23.82 -8.18
CA VAL A 4 24.35 -25.13 -7.65
C VAL A 4 23.18 -26.05 -7.93
N THR A 5 23.43 -27.16 -8.59
CA THR A 5 22.44 -28.20 -8.88
C THR A 5 22.77 -29.48 -8.11
N TYR A 6 21.74 -30.09 -7.57
CA TYR A 6 21.83 -31.43 -6.98
C TYR A 6 20.83 -32.36 -7.66
N TRP A 7 21.27 -33.53 -8.04
CA TRP A 7 20.44 -34.55 -8.67
C TRP A 7 20.63 -35.91 -7.97
N ASP A 8 19.53 -36.58 -7.73
CA ASP A 8 19.52 -37.96 -7.20
C ASP A 8 18.46 -38.77 -7.98
N LYS A 9 18.89 -39.83 -8.68
CA LYS A 9 18.03 -40.64 -9.54
C LYS A 9 16.90 -41.37 -8.79
N ASN A 10 17.03 -41.52 -7.48
CA ASN A 10 16.08 -42.21 -6.63
C ASN A 10 15.11 -41.29 -5.90
N LYS A 11 15.18 -39.98 -6.16
CA LYS A 11 14.37 -38.96 -5.48
C LYS A 11 13.69 -38.01 -6.45
N ASN A 12 12.42 -37.79 -6.22
CA ASN A 12 11.71 -36.68 -6.82
C ASN A 12 11.79 -35.50 -5.85
N PHE A 13 12.31 -34.38 -6.32
CA PHE A 13 12.41 -33.12 -5.55
C PHE A 13 11.32 -32.19 -5.96
N GLU A 14 10.59 -31.68 -4.98
CA GLU A 14 9.74 -30.54 -5.17
C GLU A 14 10.59 -29.26 -5.40
N PRO A 15 10.07 -28.26 -6.10
CA PRO A 15 10.77 -26.99 -6.27
C PRO A 15 11.19 -26.42 -4.91
N ILE A 16 12.43 -25.94 -4.80
CA ILE A 16 12.96 -25.32 -3.58
C ILE A 16 12.05 -24.17 -3.12
N GLY A 17 11.47 -23.45 -4.10
CA GLY A 17 10.59 -22.34 -3.83
C GLY A 17 11.35 -21.14 -3.25
N ILE A 18 10.79 -20.53 -2.19
CA ILE A 18 11.38 -19.39 -1.53
C ILE A 18 12.31 -19.89 -0.43
N MET A 19 13.57 -19.42 -0.48
CA MET A 19 14.61 -19.76 0.49
C MET A 19 15.43 -18.52 0.83
N THR A 20 15.88 -18.45 2.06
CA THR A 20 16.73 -17.35 2.60
C THR A 20 18.01 -17.94 3.19
N ASN A 21 18.98 -17.08 3.50
CA ASN A 21 20.20 -17.47 4.20
C ASN A 21 19.98 -17.70 5.72
N PHE A 22 18.76 -17.51 6.21
CA PHE A 22 18.41 -17.65 7.63
C PHE A 22 17.55 -18.90 7.83
N SER A 23 18.10 -19.89 8.54
CA SER A 23 17.45 -21.18 8.80
C SER A 23 16.11 -21.03 9.51
N GLU A 24 16.04 -20.14 10.51
CA GLU A 24 14.84 -19.87 11.31
C GLU A 24 13.73 -19.28 10.43
N LEU A 25 14.08 -18.37 9.54
CA LEU A 25 13.12 -17.75 8.63
C LEU A 25 12.59 -18.76 7.61
N ASN A 26 13.45 -19.68 7.12
CA ASN A 26 13.03 -20.77 6.24
C ASN A 26 12.06 -21.72 6.95
N LEU A 27 12.26 -22.02 8.24
CA LEU A 27 11.33 -22.82 9.03
C LEU A 27 9.98 -22.13 9.22
N ILE A 28 9.96 -20.84 9.46
CA ILE A 28 8.73 -20.04 9.55
C ILE A 28 7.98 -20.10 8.22
N ILE A 29 8.65 -19.82 7.10
CA ILE A 29 8.05 -19.85 5.75
C ILE A 29 7.46 -21.22 5.45
N LYS A 30 8.16 -22.30 5.81
CA LYS A 30 7.66 -23.67 5.62
C LYS A 30 6.39 -23.94 6.43
N LYS A 31 6.33 -23.50 7.69
CA LYS A 31 5.15 -23.63 8.54
C LYS A 31 3.95 -22.85 7.99
N LEU A 32 4.15 -21.64 7.48
CA LEU A 32 3.09 -20.84 6.88
C LEU A 32 2.46 -21.54 5.67
N LYS A 33 3.31 -22.11 4.79
CA LYS A 33 2.85 -22.83 3.61
C LYS A 33 2.06 -24.10 3.95
N ILE A 34 2.53 -24.88 4.92
CA ILE A 34 1.88 -26.14 5.33
C ILE A 34 0.50 -25.89 5.91
N ASN A 35 0.33 -24.81 6.67
CA ASN A 35 -0.91 -24.53 7.39
C ASN A 35 -1.94 -23.76 6.55
N GLY A 36 -1.64 -23.38 5.31
CA GLY A 36 -2.56 -22.66 4.44
C GLY A 36 -3.05 -21.35 5.03
N ILE A 37 -2.19 -20.64 5.79
CA ILE A 37 -2.55 -19.41 6.51
C ILE A 37 -2.79 -18.30 5.51
N ASP A 38 -3.89 -17.56 5.67
CA ASP A 38 -4.16 -16.35 4.93
C ASP A 38 -3.06 -15.31 5.15
N THR A 39 -2.78 -14.52 4.12
CA THR A 39 -1.68 -13.56 4.12
C THR A 39 -2.16 -12.13 3.82
N LEU A 40 -1.39 -11.15 4.26
CA LEU A 40 -1.75 -9.74 4.18
C LEU A 40 -2.04 -9.26 2.75
N ASP A 41 -1.47 -9.92 1.72
CA ASP A 41 -1.77 -9.56 0.34
C ASP A 41 -3.27 -9.65 0.01
N ASN A 42 -4.06 -10.45 0.73
CA ASN A 42 -5.51 -10.55 0.53
C ASN A 42 -6.24 -9.24 0.80
N ILE A 43 -5.71 -8.40 1.69
CA ILE A 43 -6.33 -7.12 2.10
C ILE A 43 -5.54 -5.89 1.65
N ILE A 44 -4.57 -6.04 0.75
CA ILE A 44 -3.80 -4.92 0.21
C ILE A 44 -4.41 -4.44 -1.10
N SER A 45 -4.61 -3.13 -1.22
CA SER A 45 -5.08 -2.51 -2.45
C SER A 45 -4.01 -2.54 -3.55
N GLY A 46 -4.47 -2.49 -4.79
CA GLY A 46 -3.59 -2.18 -5.92
C GLY A 46 -3.09 -0.74 -5.86
N ARG A 47 -2.14 -0.44 -6.76
CA ARG A 47 -1.68 0.92 -7.02
C ARG A 47 -2.74 1.67 -7.85
N GLY A 48 -2.93 2.97 -7.57
CA GLY A 48 -3.76 3.86 -8.38
C GLY A 48 -5.24 3.46 -8.39
N VAL A 49 -5.78 3.11 -7.24
CA VAL A 49 -7.18 2.66 -7.07
C VAL A 49 -8.19 3.80 -7.24
N TYR A 50 -7.80 5.04 -6.97
CA TYR A 50 -8.61 6.22 -7.22
C TYR A 50 -8.33 6.76 -8.62
N LYS A 51 -9.36 7.12 -9.36
CA LYS A 51 -9.30 7.65 -10.73
C LYS A 51 -10.15 8.91 -10.84
N LEU A 52 -9.78 9.79 -11.74
CA LEU A 52 -10.67 10.88 -12.17
C LEU A 52 -11.86 10.30 -12.91
N THR A 53 -13.03 10.87 -12.66
CA THR A 53 -14.28 10.46 -13.28
C THR A 53 -14.52 11.21 -14.60
N GLN A 54 -15.45 10.71 -15.42
CA GLN A 54 -15.87 11.42 -16.62
C GLN A 54 -16.47 12.79 -16.29
N THR A 55 -17.09 12.96 -15.10
CA THR A 55 -17.61 14.25 -14.64
C THR A 55 -16.50 15.28 -14.51
N ALA A 56 -15.33 14.89 -13.95
CA ALA A 56 -14.17 15.77 -13.87
C ALA A 56 -13.72 16.26 -15.26
N HIS A 57 -13.63 15.37 -16.24
CA HIS A 57 -13.23 15.73 -17.61
C HIS A 57 -14.27 16.62 -18.32
N ASN A 58 -15.56 16.38 -18.08
CA ASN A 58 -16.63 17.17 -18.70
C ASN A 58 -16.70 18.61 -18.15
N GLU A 59 -16.50 18.77 -16.83
CA GLU A 59 -16.53 20.07 -16.18
C GLU A 59 -15.17 20.80 -16.29
N HIS A 60 -14.07 20.05 -16.52
CA HIS A 60 -12.70 20.56 -16.64
C HIS A 60 -11.98 19.93 -17.84
N PRO A 61 -12.33 20.27 -19.09
CA PRO A 61 -11.76 19.66 -20.30
C PRO A 61 -10.24 19.89 -20.43
N GLU A 62 -9.69 20.92 -19.78
CA GLU A 62 -8.25 21.20 -19.74
C GLU A 62 -7.43 20.04 -19.12
N ILE A 63 -8.05 19.16 -18.33
CA ILE A 63 -7.39 17.95 -17.79
C ILE A 63 -6.82 17.10 -18.93
N GLU A 64 -7.49 17.06 -20.07
CA GLU A 64 -7.08 16.29 -21.24
C GLU A 64 -5.72 16.73 -21.81
N ASP A 65 -5.39 18.01 -21.69
CA ASP A 65 -4.15 18.59 -22.19
C ASP A 65 -3.04 18.55 -21.12
N ILE A 66 -3.41 18.64 -19.84
CA ILE A 66 -2.47 18.68 -18.71
C ILE A 66 -1.96 17.28 -18.37
N GLN A 67 -2.83 16.27 -18.39
CA GLN A 67 -2.48 14.88 -18.08
C GLN A 67 -1.84 14.18 -19.28
N SER A 68 -0.84 13.34 -18.98
CA SER A 68 -0.14 12.59 -20.03
C SER A 68 -1.05 11.59 -20.74
N ARG A 69 -0.81 11.37 -22.03
CA ARG A 69 -1.54 10.36 -22.81
C ARG A 69 -1.44 8.98 -22.15
N GLY A 70 -2.56 8.30 -21.98
CA GLY A 70 -2.66 7.00 -21.28
C GLY A 70 -2.78 7.09 -19.76
N HIS A 71 -2.64 8.30 -19.17
CA HIS A 71 -2.73 8.55 -17.74
C HIS A 71 -3.75 9.65 -17.38
N LYS A 72 -4.69 9.93 -18.27
CA LYS A 72 -5.63 11.04 -18.15
C LYS A 72 -6.55 10.94 -16.94
N ASN A 73 -6.90 9.72 -16.56
CA ASN A 73 -7.76 9.45 -15.41
C ASN A 73 -6.98 9.21 -14.11
N ASP A 74 -5.64 9.23 -14.13
CA ASP A 74 -4.86 8.84 -12.96
C ASP A 74 -4.85 9.96 -11.91
N VAL A 75 -5.17 9.60 -10.66
CA VAL A 75 -4.84 10.42 -9.50
C VAL A 75 -3.37 10.13 -9.15
N GLY A 76 -2.48 10.54 -10.06
CA GLY A 76 -1.06 10.22 -10.07
C GLY A 76 -0.24 10.93 -9.00
N THR A 77 1.03 10.55 -8.86
CA THR A 77 1.94 11.13 -7.85
C THR A 77 2.07 12.65 -7.97
N GLY A 78 2.09 13.18 -9.20
CA GLY A 78 2.26 14.62 -9.45
C GLY A 78 0.96 15.40 -9.66
N VAL A 79 -0.20 14.80 -9.35
CA VAL A 79 -1.51 15.38 -9.69
C VAL A 79 -1.76 16.72 -8.99
N PHE A 80 -1.28 16.90 -7.75
CA PHE A 80 -1.46 18.15 -7.03
C PHE A 80 -0.78 19.32 -7.73
N GLY A 81 0.48 19.18 -8.13
CA GLY A 81 1.17 20.26 -8.85
C GLY A 81 0.63 20.53 -10.26
N LYS A 82 -0.03 19.54 -10.88
CA LYS A 82 -0.60 19.68 -12.23
C LYS A 82 -2.00 20.29 -12.24
N LEU A 83 -2.83 19.91 -11.28
CA LEU A 83 -4.26 20.23 -11.25
C LEU A 83 -4.62 21.07 -10.02
N GLU A 84 -3.64 21.71 -9.39
CA GLU A 84 -3.86 22.68 -8.31
C GLU A 84 -4.69 23.86 -8.82
N ASN A 85 -5.67 24.29 -8.01
CA ASN A 85 -6.64 25.35 -8.33
C ASN A 85 -7.53 25.10 -9.57
N ILE A 86 -7.43 23.90 -10.18
CA ILE A 86 -8.35 23.42 -11.22
C ILE A 86 -9.39 22.52 -10.56
N ILE A 87 -8.98 21.37 -10.06
CA ILE A 87 -9.84 20.42 -9.35
C ILE A 87 -9.32 20.04 -7.97
N PHE A 88 -8.01 20.27 -7.67
CA PHE A 88 -7.43 20.04 -6.36
C PHE A 88 -7.15 21.39 -5.65
N PHE A 89 -7.65 21.53 -4.43
CA PHE A 89 -7.55 22.75 -3.65
C PHE A 89 -6.87 22.47 -2.30
N LYS A 90 -5.95 23.34 -1.91
CA LYS A 90 -5.27 23.23 -0.62
C LYS A 90 -6.23 23.48 0.54
N ASP A 91 -7.08 24.48 0.39
CA ASP A 91 -8.16 24.81 1.31
C ASP A 91 -9.48 24.30 0.76
N LYS A 92 -10.34 23.76 1.64
CA LYS A 92 -11.66 23.27 1.23
C LYS A 92 -12.51 24.44 0.72
N PRO A 93 -12.95 24.42 -0.56
CA PRO A 93 -13.83 25.45 -1.08
C PRO A 93 -15.16 25.52 -0.32
N ASN A 94 -15.67 26.73 -0.18
CA ASN A 94 -16.96 26.98 0.48
C ASN A 94 -18.02 27.40 -0.56
N ASP A 95 -18.34 26.49 -1.48
CA ASP A 95 -19.27 26.72 -2.59
C ASP A 95 -20.53 25.82 -2.52
N GLY A 96 -20.74 25.17 -1.36
CA GLY A 96 -21.88 24.27 -1.13
C GLY A 96 -21.72 22.87 -1.69
N ARG A 97 -20.63 22.55 -2.39
CA ARG A 97 -20.33 21.21 -2.89
C ARG A 97 -19.74 20.30 -1.80
N LYS A 98 -19.77 19.00 -2.06
CA LYS A 98 -19.10 18.00 -1.19
C LYS A 98 -17.70 17.77 -1.68
N TYR A 99 -16.75 17.81 -0.78
CA TYR A 99 -15.34 17.60 -1.07
C TYR A 99 -14.76 16.40 -0.33
N THR A 100 -13.93 15.64 -1.03
CA THR A 100 -13.12 14.55 -0.51
C THR A 100 -11.70 15.06 -0.26
N LYS A 101 -11.16 14.70 0.91
CA LYS A 101 -9.76 14.96 1.26
C LYS A 101 -8.88 13.89 0.61
N VAL A 102 -7.77 14.27 -0.01
CA VAL A 102 -6.87 13.37 -0.73
C VAL A 102 -5.45 13.53 -0.21
N LEU A 103 -4.84 12.44 0.24
CA LEU A 103 -3.43 12.38 0.61
C LEU A 103 -2.56 12.17 -0.64
N GLY A 104 -1.55 13.00 -0.83
CA GLY A 104 -0.60 12.87 -1.93
C GLY A 104 0.79 13.39 -1.57
N LEU A 105 1.59 13.66 -2.59
CA LEU A 105 2.85 14.36 -2.47
C LEU A 105 2.82 15.67 -3.25
N LEU A 106 3.32 16.73 -2.62
CA LEU A 106 3.72 17.98 -3.27
C LEU A 106 5.16 18.26 -2.85
N ASP A 107 6.04 18.49 -3.80
CA ASP A 107 7.47 18.75 -3.55
C ASP A 107 8.14 17.72 -2.59
N LYS A 108 7.82 16.44 -2.78
CA LYS A 108 8.26 15.29 -1.96
C LYS A 108 7.70 15.24 -0.54
N ASN A 109 6.91 16.22 -0.12
CA ASN A 109 6.24 16.25 1.18
C ASN A 109 4.83 15.67 1.08
N ARG A 110 4.36 15.03 2.15
CA ARG A 110 2.98 14.58 2.26
C ARG A 110 2.09 15.79 2.49
N GLU A 111 1.10 15.93 1.61
CA GLU A 111 0.13 17.01 1.67
C GLU A 111 -1.28 16.46 1.48
N TYR A 112 -2.25 17.22 1.97
CA TYR A 112 -3.66 16.94 1.77
C TYR A 112 -4.29 18.05 0.92
N PHE A 113 -5.03 17.61 -0.10
CA PHE A 113 -5.81 18.49 -0.95
C PHE A 113 -7.28 18.09 -0.93
N TRP A 114 -8.14 18.99 -1.31
CA TRP A 114 -9.57 18.78 -1.45
C TRP A 114 -9.94 18.70 -2.92
N VAL A 115 -10.83 17.76 -3.27
CA VAL A 115 -11.38 17.58 -4.61
C VAL A 115 -12.89 17.38 -4.50
N ASP A 116 -13.67 17.90 -5.43
CA ASP A 116 -15.12 17.59 -5.49
C ASP A 116 -15.30 16.08 -5.49
N THR A 117 -16.13 15.57 -4.59
CA THR A 117 -16.35 14.12 -4.41
C THR A 117 -16.81 13.42 -5.69
N ARG A 118 -17.45 14.15 -6.61
CA ARG A 118 -17.90 13.64 -7.92
C ARG A 118 -16.75 13.41 -8.91
N TYR A 119 -15.58 14.02 -8.69
CA TYR A 119 -14.45 14.01 -9.62
C TYR A 119 -13.51 12.82 -9.44
N ILE A 120 -13.64 12.07 -8.35
CA ILE A 120 -12.86 10.85 -8.14
C ILE A 120 -13.74 9.63 -7.94
N THR A 121 -13.24 8.46 -8.36
CA THR A 121 -13.90 7.18 -8.09
C THR A 121 -13.80 6.83 -6.61
N HIS A 122 -14.79 6.09 -6.10
CA HIS A 122 -14.77 5.59 -4.72
C HIS A 122 -14.48 4.09 -4.73
N THR A 123 -13.57 3.68 -3.86
CA THR A 123 -13.22 2.28 -3.62
C THR A 123 -14.05 1.71 -2.46
N PRO A 124 -14.21 0.38 -2.32
CA PRO A 124 -14.93 -0.21 -1.20
C PRO A 124 -14.40 0.19 0.19
N ASP A 125 -13.08 0.45 0.28
CA ASP A 125 -12.43 0.90 1.51
C ASP A 125 -12.52 2.42 1.75
N TYR A 126 -13.16 3.18 0.85
CA TYR A 126 -13.29 4.64 0.97
C TYR A 126 -14.02 5.07 2.26
N THR A 127 -15.03 4.31 2.68
CA THR A 127 -15.83 4.58 3.89
C THR A 127 -15.26 3.95 5.16
N LYS A 128 -14.05 3.38 5.10
CA LYS A 128 -13.43 2.62 6.18
C LYS A 128 -12.09 3.25 6.61
N PHE A 129 -11.69 2.98 7.85
CA PHE A 129 -10.32 3.18 8.27
C PHE A 129 -9.38 2.25 7.50
N LYS A 130 -8.18 2.72 7.18
CA LYS A 130 -7.19 1.94 6.45
C LYS A 130 -5.78 2.37 6.80
N VAL A 131 -4.84 1.44 6.74
CA VAL A 131 -3.43 1.78 6.84
C VAL A 131 -2.90 2.08 5.45
N VAL A 132 -2.23 3.21 5.26
CA VAL A 132 -1.58 3.53 3.98
C VAL A 132 -0.07 3.65 4.15
N LEU A 133 0.64 3.23 3.12
CA LEU A 133 2.10 3.31 3.05
C LEU A 133 2.54 3.65 1.62
N PRO A 134 3.75 4.22 1.43
CA PRO A 134 4.27 4.49 0.11
C PRO A 134 4.35 3.21 -0.73
N LYS A 135 3.92 3.30 -2.00
CA LYS A 135 4.06 2.21 -2.98
C LYS A 135 5.53 1.81 -3.22
N ALA A 136 6.46 2.71 -2.97
CA ALA A 136 7.88 2.50 -3.15
C ALA A 136 8.68 3.17 -2.03
N ASN A 137 9.72 2.49 -1.60
CA ASN A 137 10.66 2.94 -0.57
C ASN A 137 12.07 2.49 -0.93
N GLY A 138 13.09 3.23 -0.54
CA GLY A 138 14.47 2.83 -0.72
C GLY A 138 14.72 1.40 -0.21
N THR A 139 15.57 0.65 -0.91
CA THR A 139 15.92 -0.72 -0.53
C THR A 139 16.98 -0.77 0.57
N GLY A 140 17.65 0.35 0.85
CA GLY A 140 18.76 0.45 1.81
C GLY A 140 20.03 -0.30 1.46
N LEU A 141 20.06 -0.96 0.30
CA LEU A 141 21.20 -1.79 -0.10
C LEU A 141 22.43 -0.99 -0.55
N LEU A 142 22.27 0.32 -0.78
CA LEU A 142 23.33 1.20 -1.32
C LEU A 142 23.62 2.41 -0.42
N GLU A 143 22.95 2.52 0.74
CA GLU A 143 23.15 3.63 1.66
C GLU A 143 23.76 3.13 2.96
N ASP A 144 24.65 3.90 3.56
CA ASP A 144 25.26 3.63 4.88
C ASP A 144 24.24 3.63 6.04
N LYS A 145 22.99 3.99 5.77
CA LYS A 145 21.90 3.99 6.74
C LYS A 145 20.85 2.94 6.38
N PRO A 146 20.36 2.17 7.36
CA PRO A 146 19.27 1.22 7.13
C PRO A 146 18.05 1.96 6.58
N SER A 147 17.59 1.62 5.37
CA SER A 147 16.37 2.19 4.84
C SER A 147 15.15 1.62 5.57
N MET A 148 14.11 2.45 5.72
CA MET A 148 12.83 1.98 6.23
C MET A 148 12.11 1.18 5.15
N MET A 149 12.01 -0.13 5.33
CA MET A 149 11.44 -1.06 4.35
C MET A 149 10.01 -0.72 3.91
N ILE A 150 9.21 -0.15 4.80
CA ILE A 150 7.80 0.19 4.57
C ILE A 150 7.53 1.71 4.55
N GLY A 151 8.56 2.54 4.64
CA GLY A 151 8.43 3.99 4.81
C GLY A 151 7.78 4.37 6.13
N ALA A 152 7.06 5.46 6.14
CA ALA A 152 6.28 5.91 7.29
C ALA A 152 4.80 5.63 7.04
N PRO A 153 4.29 4.44 7.36
CA PRO A 153 2.86 4.14 7.22
C PRO A 153 2.05 4.93 8.24
N LEU A 154 0.79 5.23 7.87
CA LEU A 154 -0.15 5.95 8.74
C LEU A 154 -1.57 5.40 8.56
N VAL A 155 -2.45 5.67 9.52
CA VAL A 155 -3.88 5.39 9.40
C VAL A 155 -4.56 6.56 8.69
N LEU A 156 -5.42 6.25 7.73
CA LEU A 156 -6.36 7.21 7.15
C LEU A 156 -7.76 6.96 7.68
N GLU A 157 -8.44 8.04 7.98
CA GLU A 157 -9.84 8.08 8.36
C GLU A 157 -10.77 7.68 7.19
N PRO A 158 -12.02 7.31 7.46
CA PRO A 158 -13.07 7.21 6.44
C PRO A 158 -13.18 8.49 5.60
N PHE A 159 -13.57 8.34 4.35
CA PHE A 159 -13.75 9.42 3.38
C PHE A 159 -12.48 10.19 3.00
N VAL A 160 -11.30 9.64 3.32
CA VAL A 160 -10.02 10.15 2.84
C VAL A 160 -9.49 9.23 1.73
N ALA A 161 -9.25 9.79 0.56
CA ALA A 161 -8.62 9.13 -0.58
C ALA A 161 -7.10 9.36 -0.58
N PHE A 162 -6.40 8.73 -1.52
CA PHE A 162 -4.95 8.91 -1.69
C PHE A 162 -4.53 8.77 -3.16
N THR A 163 -3.44 9.43 -3.52
CA THR A 163 -2.85 9.34 -4.86
C THR A 163 -2.17 7.98 -5.08
N GLU A 164 -1.84 7.65 -6.31
CA GLU A 164 -1.11 6.41 -6.65
C GLU A 164 0.28 6.28 -5.97
N THR A 165 0.72 7.30 -5.26
CA THR A 165 1.93 7.27 -4.43
C THR A 165 1.83 6.27 -3.29
N PHE A 166 0.61 5.94 -2.89
CA PHE A 166 0.31 5.07 -1.76
C PHE A 166 -0.44 3.81 -2.20
N ILE A 167 -0.35 2.79 -1.34
CA ILE A 167 -1.22 1.61 -1.32
C ILE A 167 -1.88 1.54 0.05
N SER A 168 -3.06 0.91 0.16
CA SER A 168 -3.75 0.68 1.43
C SER A 168 -3.71 -0.77 1.86
N ILE A 169 -3.77 -0.98 3.19
CA ILE A 169 -3.91 -2.27 3.85
C ILE A 169 -5.18 -2.22 4.69
N GLY A 170 -6.07 -3.15 4.44
CA GLY A 170 -7.32 -3.34 5.16
C GLY A 170 -8.40 -2.32 4.85
N ALA A 171 -9.57 -2.60 5.35
CA ALA A 171 -10.76 -1.76 5.38
C ALA A 171 -11.45 -2.01 6.72
N PHE A 172 -11.06 -1.27 7.74
CA PHE A 172 -11.43 -1.50 9.13
C PHE A 172 -12.64 -0.67 9.54
N ASP A 173 -13.49 -1.25 10.38
CA ASP A 173 -14.70 -0.59 10.86
C ASP A 173 -14.43 0.49 11.91
N ASN A 174 -13.32 0.37 12.63
CA ASN A 174 -12.91 1.32 13.65
C ASN A 174 -11.41 1.64 13.59
N GLU A 175 -11.04 2.71 14.25
CA GLU A 175 -9.69 3.25 14.26
C GLU A 175 -8.70 2.33 15.00
N GLU A 176 -9.18 1.64 16.05
CA GLU A 176 -8.35 0.75 16.85
C GLU A 176 -7.81 -0.42 16.01
N GLU A 177 -8.67 -1.07 15.23
CA GLU A 177 -8.25 -2.15 14.33
C GLU A 177 -7.22 -1.67 13.31
N ALA A 178 -7.41 -0.49 12.74
CA ALA A 178 -6.43 0.10 11.82
C ALA A 178 -5.08 0.39 12.51
N HIS A 179 -5.10 0.85 13.76
CA HIS A 179 -3.89 1.05 14.55
C HIS A 179 -3.19 -0.26 14.92
N ASN A 180 -3.94 -1.32 15.20
CA ASN A 180 -3.40 -2.66 15.45
C ASN A 180 -2.73 -3.22 14.20
N ALA A 181 -3.36 -3.08 13.04
CA ALA A 181 -2.76 -3.42 11.75
C ALA A 181 -1.47 -2.60 11.48
N LEU A 182 -1.48 -1.30 11.80
CA LEU A 182 -0.31 -0.44 11.70
C LEU A 182 0.84 -0.91 12.61
N LYS A 183 0.54 -1.28 13.87
CA LYS A 183 1.53 -1.88 14.79
C LYS A 183 2.11 -3.17 14.21
N TYR A 184 1.24 -4.05 13.69
CA TYR A 184 1.65 -5.32 13.13
C TYR A 184 2.63 -5.18 11.96
N ILE A 185 2.31 -4.37 10.95
CA ILE A 185 3.19 -4.22 9.79
C ILE A 185 4.53 -3.54 10.15
N LYS A 186 4.59 -2.78 11.24
CA LYS A 186 5.82 -2.18 11.79
C LYS A 186 6.63 -3.17 12.63
N SER A 187 6.09 -4.32 13.00
CA SER A 187 6.79 -5.32 13.80
C SER A 187 8.01 -5.87 13.06
N LYS A 188 8.99 -6.37 13.81
CA LYS A 188 10.16 -7.06 13.24
C LYS A 188 9.74 -8.31 12.47
N PHE A 189 8.74 -9.02 12.96
CA PHE A 189 8.22 -10.25 12.34
C PHE A 189 7.64 -9.98 10.93
N ALA A 190 6.68 -9.07 10.82
CA ALA A 190 6.07 -8.74 9.53
C ALA A 190 7.11 -8.20 8.54
N ARG A 191 8.02 -7.33 8.99
CA ARG A 191 9.09 -6.78 8.13
C ARG A 191 10.11 -7.82 7.68
N ALA A 192 10.47 -8.79 8.54
CA ALA A 192 11.37 -9.88 8.14
C ALA A 192 10.76 -10.71 7.02
N LEU A 193 9.48 -11.09 7.14
CA LEU A 193 8.76 -11.85 6.11
C LEU A 193 8.55 -11.05 4.82
N LEU A 194 8.20 -9.77 4.93
CA LEU A 194 8.13 -8.87 3.77
C LEU A 194 9.48 -8.80 3.05
N GLY A 195 10.58 -8.70 3.79
CA GLY A 195 11.94 -8.60 3.25
C GLY A 195 12.37 -9.79 2.42
N VAL A 196 11.78 -10.96 2.63
CA VAL A 196 12.07 -12.16 1.82
C VAL A 196 11.70 -11.96 0.35
N LEU A 197 10.57 -11.29 0.07
CA LEU A 197 10.07 -11.05 -1.28
C LEU A 197 10.37 -9.65 -1.81
N LYS A 198 10.63 -8.69 -0.93
CA LYS A 198 10.90 -7.31 -1.30
C LYS A 198 12.38 -7.12 -1.64
N VAL A 199 12.74 -7.38 -2.89
CA VAL A 199 14.12 -7.22 -3.41
C VAL A 199 14.34 -5.90 -4.15
N THR A 200 13.28 -5.10 -4.33
CA THR A 200 13.30 -3.78 -4.98
C THR A 200 12.66 -2.74 -4.08
N GLN A 201 12.69 -1.47 -4.48
CA GLN A 201 12.03 -0.38 -3.74
C GLN A 201 10.51 -0.51 -3.67
N ASP A 202 9.87 -1.19 -4.63
CA ASP A 202 8.42 -1.28 -4.72
C ASP A 202 7.81 -2.20 -3.66
N ASN A 203 6.61 -1.83 -3.21
CA ASN A 203 5.79 -2.54 -2.23
C ASN A 203 4.48 -3.08 -2.82
N PRO A 204 4.47 -3.74 -4.00
CA PRO A 204 3.23 -4.23 -4.56
C PRO A 204 2.66 -5.37 -3.70
N LYS A 205 1.37 -5.62 -3.87
CA LYS A 205 0.59 -6.63 -3.16
C LYS A 205 1.30 -7.99 -3.04
N ASP A 206 1.91 -8.48 -4.11
CA ASP A 206 2.58 -9.79 -4.17
C ASP A 206 3.78 -9.94 -3.21
N LYS A 207 4.38 -8.85 -2.74
CA LYS A 207 5.48 -8.88 -1.77
C LYS A 207 5.01 -9.27 -0.36
N TRP A 208 3.73 -9.15 -0.07
CA TRP A 208 3.14 -9.43 1.23
C TRP A 208 2.62 -10.86 1.42
N LYS A 209 2.78 -11.73 0.41
CA LYS A 209 2.33 -13.14 0.39
C LYS A 209 2.94 -14.05 1.47
N LEU A 210 3.97 -13.60 2.16
CA LEU A 210 4.56 -14.35 3.27
C LEU A 210 4.21 -13.75 4.64
N VAL A 211 3.57 -12.60 4.67
CA VAL A 211 3.18 -11.95 5.93
C VAL A 211 1.79 -12.46 6.31
N PRO A 212 1.65 -13.24 7.39
CA PRO A 212 0.35 -13.77 7.80
C PRO A 212 -0.67 -12.67 8.04
N LEU A 213 -1.91 -12.90 7.62
CA LEU A 213 -3.03 -12.08 8.05
C LEU A 213 -3.33 -12.37 9.52
N GLN A 214 -3.60 -11.32 10.28
CA GLN A 214 -3.97 -11.42 11.69
C GLN A 214 -5.37 -10.87 11.92
N GLU A 215 -6.01 -11.30 13.00
CA GLU A 215 -7.17 -10.61 13.55
C GLU A 215 -6.71 -9.33 14.26
N PHE A 216 -7.28 -8.19 13.89
CA PHE A 216 -6.90 -6.88 14.45
C PHE A 216 -7.90 -6.35 15.49
N ASN A 217 -8.97 -7.07 15.73
CA ASN A 217 -10.04 -6.76 16.68
C ASN A 217 -9.83 -7.46 18.04
N SER A 218 -10.81 -7.37 18.91
CA SER A 218 -10.79 -7.96 20.25
C SER A 218 -10.78 -9.50 20.27
N ASN A 219 -11.06 -10.17 19.15
CA ASN A 219 -11.03 -11.63 19.04
C ASN A 219 -9.62 -12.16 18.77
N SER A 220 -8.64 -11.27 18.58
CA SER A 220 -7.25 -11.65 18.33
C SER A 220 -6.64 -12.37 19.52
N ASP A 221 -5.84 -13.39 19.26
CA ASP A 221 -4.94 -14.02 20.24
C ASP A 221 -3.70 -13.16 20.55
N ILE A 222 -3.49 -12.07 19.79
CA ILE A 222 -2.42 -11.11 19.98
C ILE A 222 -2.91 -9.98 20.89
N ASN A 223 -2.15 -9.72 21.96
CA ASN A 223 -2.41 -8.56 22.81
C ASN A 223 -1.89 -7.28 22.14
N TRP A 224 -2.79 -6.52 21.51
CA TRP A 224 -2.46 -5.28 20.80
C TRP A 224 -2.20 -4.06 21.70
N THR A 225 -2.42 -4.18 23.02
CA THR A 225 -2.21 -3.06 23.96
C THR A 225 -0.77 -2.95 24.49
N LYS A 226 0.06 -3.96 24.21
CA LYS A 226 1.48 -4.03 24.61
C LYS A 226 2.45 -3.49 23.57
#